data_425ff46540286fb83e6bbfe3c7f20212
#
_entry.id   425ff46540286fb83e6bbfe3c7f20212
#
_cell.length_a   1.000
_cell.length_b   1.000
_cell.length_c   1.000
_cell.angle_alpha   90.00
_cell.angle_beta   90.00
_cell.angle_gamma   90.00
#
_symmetry.space_group_name_H-M   'P 1'
#
loop_
_entity.id
_entity.type
_entity.pdbx_description
1 polymer ?
#
loop_
_entity_poly.entity_id
_entity_poly.type
_entity_poly.pdbx_seq_one_letter_code
_entity_poly.pdbx_strand_id
1 'polypeptide(L)'
;MTSRPPVSGAASRIPGLRWPRQEKLPRDIKVMLAAAFLIALGFGLVAPVLPQFATTFGVGNTEAAVIVAIFALMRLVFAPAGGALISRWGERPVYVSGLLIVAVSTAACAFAQGYWQLLLFRGLGGIGSVMFTVASMALVIRLAPPESRGRVSGAYASAFLVGNVCGPIVGGLLAGFGLRVPFLAYAAALVIAAAVVQTQLSHERREGSHGQGSNPDMRLADALGVGAYRSSLVSSFANGWATFGVRMATVPLFAVAALGAGPEAAGLALAVFAAGNAAALTFSGRLADSLGRKPMMVTGLLITGAATAAIGFTSELGWFLIASTLAGIGSGLLGPAQQAAVADVIGSGRSGGKVLAVYQMTADIGAIAGPILAGVLADRLGYGWAFGVTGAVLVLAAASWSVTREPLKRTEG
;
A
#
# COMPACT_ATOMS: atom_id res chain seq x y z
N MET A 1 56.15 -21.23 -52.23
CA MET A 1 54.77 -20.97 -52.60
C MET A 1 53.92 -21.67 -51.57
N THR A 2 53.52 -20.95 -50.48
CA THR A 2 52.73 -21.47 -49.37
C THR A 2 51.38 -20.75 -49.34
N SER A 3 50.37 -21.45 -49.78
CA SER A 3 48.98 -20.96 -49.81
C SER A 3 48.40 -20.97 -48.39
N ARG A 4 47.99 -19.79 -47.88
CA ARG A 4 47.19 -19.64 -46.69
C ARG A 4 45.74 -19.98 -47.01
N PRO A 5 45.01 -20.74 -46.13
CA PRO A 5 43.58 -20.91 -46.26
C PRO A 5 42.83 -19.63 -45.81
N PRO A 6 41.61 -19.34 -46.36
CA PRO A 6 40.81 -18.18 -45.97
C PRO A 6 40.22 -18.35 -44.56
N VAL A 7 40.37 -17.32 -43.74
CA VAL A 7 39.67 -17.19 -42.43
C VAL A 7 38.21 -16.91 -42.69
N SER A 8 37.38 -17.94 -42.58
CA SER A 8 35.91 -17.82 -42.56
C SER A 8 35.49 -17.19 -41.23
N GLY A 9 35.02 -15.95 -41.30
CA GLY A 9 34.44 -15.23 -40.17
C GLY A 9 33.14 -15.90 -39.72
N ALA A 10 33.25 -16.80 -38.75
CA ALA A 10 32.10 -17.27 -38.01
C ALA A 10 31.70 -16.17 -37.00
N ALA A 11 30.83 -15.25 -37.45
CA ALA A 11 30.07 -14.41 -36.53
C ALA A 11 29.22 -15.37 -35.69
N SER A 12 29.63 -15.57 -34.43
CA SER A 12 28.86 -16.32 -33.41
C SER A 12 27.53 -15.60 -33.22
N ARG A 13 26.49 -16.09 -33.92
CA ARG A 13 25.12 -15.72 -33.63
C ARG A 13 24.81 -16.23 -32.20
N ILE A 14 24.78 -15.33 -31.24
CA ILE A 14 24.17 -15.57 -29.93
C ILE A 14 22.78 -16.12 -30.20
N PRO A 15 22.42 -17.34 -29.71
CA PRO A 15 21.08 -17.87 -29.90
C PRO A 15 20.09 -16.84 -29.38
N GLY A 16 19.22 -16.36 -30.28
CA GLY A 16 18.35 -15.23 -30.03
C GLY A 16 17.58 -15.38 -28.72
N LEU A 17 17.68 -14.36 -27.90
CA LEU A 17 16.75 -14.07 -26.84
C LEU A 17 15.36 -13.91 -27.50
N ARG A 18 14.67 -15.02 -27.74
CA ARG A 18 13.26 -14.98 -28.11
C ARG A 18 12.53 -14.49 -26.88
N TRP A 19 12.19 -13.20 -26.85
CA TRP A 19 11.21 -12.69 -25.90
C TRP A 19 9.99 -13.60 -26.00
N PRO A 20 9.56 -14.26 -24.92
CA PRO A 20 8.37 -15.10 -24.97
C PRO A 20 7.25 -14.26 -25.57
N ARG A 21 6.56 -14.80 -26.58
CA ARG A 21 5.36 -14.16 -27.14
C ARG A 21 4.51 -13.77 -25.97
N GLN A 22 4.06 -12.51 -25.92
CA GLN A 22 3.17 -12.01 -24.88
C GLN A 22 1.85 -12.80 -25.01
N GLU A 23 1.78 -13.93 -24.34
CA GLU A 23 0.52 -14.63 -24.19
C GLU A 23 -0.47 -13.69 -23.52
N LYS A 24 -1.65 -13.56 -24.15
CA LYS A 24 -2.72 -12.73 -23.61
C LYS A 24 -3.07 -13.23 -22.21
N LEU A 25 -3.07 -12.34 -21.22
CA LEU A 25 -3.44 -12.69 -19.86
C LEU A 25 -4.81 -13.38 -19.85
N PRO A 26 -4.99 -14.49 -19.12
CA PRO A 26 -6.26 -15.18 -18.95
C PRO A 26 -7.37 -14.20 -18.56
N ARG A 27 -8.61 -14.52 -18.94
CA ARG A 27 -9.79 -13.68 -18.66
C ARG A 27 -9.92 -13.39 -17.16
N ASP A 28 -9.78 -14.41 -16.34
CA ASP A 28 -9.92 -14.31 -14.87
C ASP A 28 -8.90 -13.34 -14.27
N ILE A 29 -7.67 -13.34 -14.78
CA ILE A 29 -6.64 -12.37 -14.35
C ILE A 29 -7.04 -10.94 -14.73
N LYS A 30 -7.56 -10.71 -15.95
CA LYS A 30 -8.04 -9.38 -16.37
C LYS A 30 -9.17 -8.86 -15.46
N VAL A 31 -10.08 -9.76 -15.06
CA VAL A 31 -11.15 -9.46 -14.11
C VAL A 31 -10.57 -9.02 -12.76
N MET A 32 -9.57 -9.76 -12.24
CA MET A 32 -8.90 -9.41 -11.00
C MET A 32 -8.14 -8.06 -11.08
N LEU A 33 -7.51 -7.76 -12.22
CA LEU A 33 -6.85 -6.47 -12.45
C LEU A 33 -7.83 -5.31 -12.47
N ALA A 34 -8.98 -5.47 -13.16
CA ALA A 34 -10.04 -4.47 -13.20
C ALA A 34 -10.62 -4.24 -11.80
N ALA A 35 -10.88 -5.30 -11.03
CA ALA A 35 -11.34 -5.19 -9.66
C ALA A 35 -10.31 -4.48 -8.77
N ALA A 36 -9.03 -4.82 -8.86
CA ALA A 36 -7.95 -4.18 -8.12
C ALA A 36 -7.87 -2.66 -8.41
N PHE A 37 -7.98 -2.28 -9.69
CA PHE A 37 -8.03 -0.88 -10.10
C PHE A 37 -9.23 -0.16 -9.49
N LEU A 38 -10.45 -0.72 -9.60
CA LEU A 38 -11.66 -0.12 -9.05
C LEU A 38 -11.61 0.03 -7.53
N ILE A 39 -11.06 -0.97 -6.83
CA ILE A 39 -10.89 -0.93 -5.37
C ILE A 39 -9.93 0.19 -4.97
N ALA A 40 -8.77 0.27 -5.64
CA ALA A 40 -7.75 1.27 -5.34
C ALA A 40 -8.22 2.69 -5.70
N LEU A 41 -8.85 2.85 -6.87
CA LEU A 41 -9.49 4.10 -7.29
C LEU A 41 -10.47 4.57 -6.23
N GLY A 42 -11.39 3.69 -5.83
CA GLY A 42 -12.42 4.01 -4.87
C GLY A 42 -11.89 4.32 -3.48
N PHE A 43 -10.88 3.58 -3.00
CA PHE A 43 -10.20 3.92 -1.75
C PHE A 43 -9.60 5.33 -1.81
N GLY A 44 -8.96 5.66 -2.93
CA GLY A 44 -8.42 6.99 -3.19
C GLY A 44 -9.49 8.09 -3.27
N LEU A 45 -10.71 7.78 -3.77
CA LEU A 45 -11.84 8.74 -3.80
C LEU A 45 -12.20 9.25 -2.40
N VAL A 46 -12.22 8.36 -1.41
CA VAL A 46 -12.65 8.67 -0.04
C VAL A 46 -11.52 9.31 0.78
N ALA A 47 -10.27 9.01 0.47
CA ALA A 47 -9.11 9.43 1.26
C ALA A 47 -9.03 10.94 1.55
N PRO A 48 -9.18 11.87 0.56
CA PRO A 48 -9.10 13.31 0.81
C PRO A 48 -10.31 13.86 1.55
N VAL A 49 -11.44 13.16 1.52
CA VAL A 49 -12.75 13.66 1.96
C VAL A 49 -13.13 13.18 3.36
N LEU A 50 -12.70 11.97 3.72
CA LEU A 50 -13.13 11.31 4.96
C LEU A 50 -12.82 12.12 6.22
N PRO A 51 -11.61 12.67 6.43
CA PRO A 51 -11.33 13.48 7.61
C PRO A 51 -12.13 14.79 7.62
N GLN A 52 -12.29 15.43 6.45
CA GLN A 52 -13.07 16.65 6.29
C GLN A 52 -14.56 16.39 6.58
N PHE A 53 -15.11 15.26 6.11
CA PHE A 53 -16.49 14.88 6.40
C PHE A 53 -16.70 14.64 7.90
N ALA A 54 -15.71 14.06 8.59
CA ALA A 54 -15.78 13.88 10.04
C ALA A 54 -15.88 15.22 10.78
N THR A 55 -15.12 16.24 10.39
CA THR A 55 -15.16 17.56 11.04
C THR A 55 -16.49 18.30 10.86
N THR A 56 -17.31 17.95 9.85
CA THR A 56 -18.66 18.53 9.70
C THR A 56 -19.60 18.18 10.86
N PHE A 57 -19.25 17.18 11.67
CA PHE A 57 -19.98 16.82 12.89
C PHE A 57 -19.51 17.59 14.13
N GLY A 58 -18.69 18.64 13.96
CA GLY A 58 -18.22 19.50 15.08
C GLY A 58 -17.11 18.87 15.93
N VAL A 59 -16.39 17.87 15.39
CA VAL A 59 -15.27 17.21 16.08
C VAL A 59 -13.92 17.79 15.63
N GLY A 60 -12.88 17.60 16.46
CA GLY A 60 -11.52 18.05 16.19
C GLY A 60 -10.71 17.14 15.26
N ASN A 61 -9.43 17.46 15.08
CA ASN A 61 -8.52 16.67 14.24
C ASN A 61 -8.27 15.28 14.83
N THR A 62 -8.26 15.17 16.15
CA THR A 62 -8.08 13.88 16.85
C THR A 62 -9.19 12.90 16.49
N GLU A 63 -10.44 13.30 16.60
CA GLU A 63 -11.59 12.45 16.29
C GLU A 63 -11.64 12.15 14.78
N ALA A 64 -11.34 13.11 13.92
CA ALA A 64 -11.24 12.89 12.49
C ALA A 64 -10.14 11.87 12.16
N ALA A 65 -9.01 11.89 12.86
CA ALA A 65 -7.94 10.91 12.73
C ALA A 65 -8.34 9.51 13.23
N VAL A 66 -9.14 9.42 14.30
CA VAL A 66 -9.69 8.15 14.80
C VAL A 66 -10.58 7.48 13.73
N ILE A 67 -11.36 8.24 12.96
CA ILE A 67 -12.15 7.68 11.83
C ILE A 67 -11.23 6.99 10.78
N VAL A 68 -10.05 7.52 10.55
CA VAL A 68 -9.06 6.87 9.65
C VAL A 68 -8.47 5.63 10.32
N ALA A 69 -8.07 5.75 11.58
CA ALA A 69 -7.42 4.69 12.36
C ALA A 69 -8.33 3.47 12.61
N ILE A 70 -9.63 3.67 12.85
CA ILE A 70 -10.58 2.57 13.16
C ILE A 70 -10.64 1.54 12.04
N PHE A 71 -10.50 1.96 10.79
CA PHE A 71 -10.48 1.07 9.65
C PHE A 71 -9.27 0.12 9.69
N ALA A 72 -8.08 0.65 10.01
CA ALA A 72 -6.86 -0.15 10.16
C ALA A 72 -6.94 -1.04 11.41
N LEU A 73 -7.50 -0.54 12.51
CA LEU A 73 -7.72 -1.30 13.74
C LEU A 73 -8.61 -2.52 13.49
N MET A 74 -9.74 -2.34 12.82
CA MET A 74 -10.64 -3.44 12.51
C MET A 74 -10.02 -4.44 11.54
N ARG A 75 -9.21 -3.98 10.59
CA ARG A 75 -8.41 -4.87 9.75
C ARG A 75 -7.44 -5.73 10.56
N LEU A 76 -6.72 -5.11 11.50
CA LEU A 76 -5.75 -5.78 12.36
C LEU A 76 -6.43 -6.84 13.24
N VAL A 77 -7.53 -6.47 13.91
CA VAL A 77 -8.28 -7.36 14.82
C VAL A 77 -8.88 -8.56 14.08
N PHE A 78 -9.42 -8.34 12.88
CA PHE A 78 -10.08 -9.38 12.09
C PHE A 78 -9.18 -10.09 11.07
N ALA A 79 -7.88 -9.75 10.99
CA ALA A 79 -6.94 -10.40 10.11
C ALA A 79 -6.88 -11.93 10.26
N PRO A 80 -6.86 -12.52 11.47
CA PRO A 80 -6.88 -13.97 11.65
C PRO A 80 -8.17 -14.64 11.12
N ALA A 81 -9.30 -13.95 11.21
CA ALA A 81 -10.58 -14.48 10.74
C ALA A 81 -10.64 -14.59 9.20
N GLY A 82 -9.93 -13.73 8.48
CA GLY A 82 -9.89 -13.74 7.02
C GLY A 82 -9.41 -15.08 6.45
N GLY A 83 -8.32 -15.63 7.00
CA GLY A 83 -7.80 -16.94 6.60
C GLY A 83 -8.76 -18.09 6.94
N ALA A 84 -9.36 -18.07 8.13
CA ALA A 84 -10.34 -19.08 8.56
C ALA A 84 -11.62 -19.07 7.70
N LEU A 85 -12.07 -17.90 7.27
CA LEU A 85 -13.22 -17.78 6.36
C LEU A 85 -12.92 -18.36 4.97
N ILE A 86 -11.72 -18.12 4.44
CA ILE A 86 -11.30 -18.67 3.15
C ILE A 86 -11.24 -20.20 3.20
N SER A 87 -10.68 -20.78 4.28
CA SER A 87 -10.64 -22.23 4.41
C SER A 87 -12.03 -22.86 4.50
N ARG A 88 -13.02 -22.17 5.05
CA ARG A 88 -14.39 -22.66 5.20
C ARG A 88 -15.28 -22.43 3.97
N TRP A 89 -15.22 -21.25 3.38
CA TRP A 89 -16.12 -20.81 2.32
C TRP A 89 -15.46 -20.73 0.94
N GLY A 90 -14.12 -20.75 0.87
CA GLY A 90 -13.34 -20.56 -0.35
C GLY A 90 -13.07 -19.09 -0.65
N GLU A 91 -12.13 -18.84 -1.56
CA GLU A 91 -11.60 -17.48 -1.81
C GLU A 91 -12.63 -16.56 -2.46
N ARG A 92 -13.37 -17.06 -3.48
CA ARG A 92 -14.32 -16.22 -4.25
C ARG A 92 -15.49 -15.70 -3.41
N PRO A 93 -16.23 -16.53 -2.64
CA PRO A 93 -17.29 -16.03 -1.76
C PRO A 93 -16.77 -15.03 -0.72
N VAL A 94 -15.60 -15.28 -0.11
CA VAL A 94 -14.98 -14.36 0.86
C VAL A 94 -14.58 -13.06 0.20
N TYR A 95 -14.04 -13.10 -1.03
CA TYR A 95 -13.70 -11.90 -1.79
C TYR A 95 -14.94 -11.04 -2.08
N VAL A 96 -15.99 -11.64 -2.64
CA VAL A 96 -17.23 -10.93 -3.01
C VAL A 96 -17.94 -10.39 -1.77
N SER A 97 -18.09 -11.19 -0.71
CA SER A 97 -18.72 -10.74 0.54
C SER A 97 -17.92 -9.60 1.19
N GLY A 98 -16.58 -9.67 1.16
CA GLY A 98 -15.72 -8.58 1.63
C GLY A 98 -15.95 -7.28 0.85
N LEU A 99 -16.01 -7.34 -0.47
CA LEU A 99 -16.33 -6.17 -1.31
C LEU A 99 -17.71 -5.58 -0.99
N LEU A 100 -18.74 -6.43 -0.82
CA LEU A 100 -20.11 -5.99 -0.51
C LEU A 100 -20.19 -5.37 0.88
N ILE A 101 -19.51 -5.93 1.88
CA ILE A 101 -19.43 -5.34 3.23
C ILE A 101 -18.82 -3.93 3.15
N VAL A 102 -17.71 -3.76 2.43
CA VAL A 102 -17.10 -2.44 2.25
C VAL A 102 -18.03 -1.50 1.48
N ALA A 103 -18.70 -1.98 0.44
CA ALA A 103 -19.65 -1.18 -0.34
C ALA A 103 -20.79 -0.65 0.52
N VAL A 104 -21.47 -1.54 1.26
CA VAL A 104 -22.59 -1.18 2.14
C VAL A 104 -22.12 -0.25 3.25
N SER A 105 -20.99 -0.56 3.90
CA SER A 105 -20.46 0.29 4.98
C SER A 105 -20.05 1.67 4.47
N THR A 106 -19.45 1.74 3.29
CA THR A 106 -19.05 3.02 2.67
C THR A 106 -20.28 3.84 2.23
N ALA A 107 -21.31 3.19 1.67
CA ALA A 107 -22.57 3.85 1.40
C ALA A 107 -23.22 4.38 2.67
N ALA A 108 -23.24 3.58 3.75
CA ALA A 108 -23.75 4.00 5.05
C ALA A 108 -22.98 5.21 5.63
N CYS A 109 -21.66 5.30 5.41
CA CYS A 109 -20.88 6.49 5.79
C CYS A 109 -21.44 7.76 5.14
N ALA A 110 -21.87 7.71 3.87
CA ALA A 110 -22.45 8.87 3.18
C ALA A 110 -23.75 9.38 3.84
N PHE A 111 -24.49 8.51 4.51
CA PHE A 111 -25.74 8.82 5.18
C PHE A 111 -25.59 8.98 6.70
N ALA A 112 -24.36 8.95 7.23
CA ALA A 112 -24.13 9.18 8.65
C ALA A 112 -24.64 10.56 9.07
N GLN A 113 -25.35 10.61 10.21
CA GLN A 113 -25.92 11.82 10.79
C GLN A 113 -25.11 12.33 11.98
N GLY A 114 -24.04 11.62 12.36
CA GLY A 114 -23.16 12.00 13.46
C GLY A 114 -21.88 11.18 13.46
N TYR A 115 -20.93 11.64 14.26
CA TYR A 115 -19.60 11.07 14.39
C TYR A 115 -19.61 9.57 14.71
N TRP A 116 -20.40 9.13 15.70
CA TRP A 116 -20.42 7.73 16.15
C TRP A 116 -20.95 6.77 15.08
N GLN A 117 -21.92 7.21 14.28
CA GLN A 117 -22.41 6.43 13.14
C GLN A 117 -21.32 6.29 12.08
N LEU A 118 -20.62 7.39 11.76
CA LEU A 118 -19.51 7.37 10.81
C LEU A 118 -18.40 6.43 11.28
N LEU A 119 -18.05 6.49 12.57
CA LEU A 119 -17.05 5.63 13.20
C LEU A 119 -17.42 4.14 13.09
N LEU A 120 -18.66 3.79 13.43
CA LEU A 120 -19.17 2.42 13.35
C LEU A 120 -19.13 1.90 11.90
N PHE A 121 -19.69 2.66 10.97
CA PHE A 121 -19.74 2.25 9.56
C PHE A 121 -18.33 2.12 8.99
N ARG A 122 -17.43 3.04 9.30
CA ARG A 122 -16.03 2.97 8.86
C ARG A 122 -15.30 1.75 9.42
N GLY A 123 -15.55 1.41 10.69
CA GLY A 123 -15.01 0.20 11.32
C GLY A 123 -15.49 -1.08 10.62
N LEU A 124 -16.78 -1.20 10.33
CA LEU A 124 -17.34 -2.34 9.59
C LEU A 124 -16.69 -2.52 8.22
N GLY A 125 -16.38 -1.41 7.53
CA GLY A 125 -15.62 -1.44 6.27
C GLY A 125 -14.24 -2.06 6.42
N GLY A 126 -13.56 -1.88 7.56
CA GLY A 126 -12.27 -2.50 7.85
C GLY A 126 -12.34 -4.04 7.85
N ILE A 127 -13.41 -4.62 8.38
CA ILE A 127 -13.66 -6.08 8.38
C ILE A 127 -13.77 -6.60 6.94
N GLY A 128 -14.62 -5.98 6.14
CA GLY A 128 -14.77 -6.37 4.73
C GLY A 128 -13.45 -6.20 3.94
N SER A 129 -12.67 -5.16 4.26
CA SER A 129 -11.39 -4.88 3.62
C SER A 129 -10.37 -5.99 3.85
N VAL A 130 -10.22 -6.54 5.05
CA VAL A 130 -9.30 -7.65 5.27
C VAL A 130 -9.77 -8.93 4.56
N MET A 131 -11.08 -9.19 4.54
CA MET A 131 -11.66 -10.34 3.84
C MET A 131 -11.29 -10.32 2.35
N PHE A 132 -11.57 -9.23 1.65
CA PHE A 132 -11.26 -9.18 0.22
C PHE A 132 -9.74 -9.13 -0.06
N THR A 133 -8.95 -8.50 0.79
CA THR A 133 -7.49 -8.39 0.59
C THR A 133 -6.83 -9.76 0.66
N VAL A 134 -7.15 -10.56 1.70
CA VAL A 134 -6.58 -11.90 1.85
C VAL A 134 -7.07 -12.82 0.74
N ALA A 135 -8.38 -12.75 0.41
CA ALA A 135 -8.96 -13.56 -0.66
C ALA A 135 -8.42 -13.19 -2.06
N SER A 136 -8.18 -11.90 -2.35
CA SER A 136 -7.61 -11.49 -3.63
C SER A 136 -6.19 -12.01 -3.82
N MET A 137 -5.38 -12.00 -2.77
CA MET A 137 -4.01 -12.51 -2.82
C MET A 137 -4.01 -14.03 -3.11
N ALA A 138 -4.89 -14.78 -2.44
CA ALA A 138 -5.05 -16.21 -2.68
C ALA A 138 -5.54 -16.49 -4.12
N LEU A 139 -6.52 -15.73 -4.62
CA LEU A 139 -7.04 -15.85 -5.98
C LEU A 139 -5.96 -15.55 -7.04
N VAL A 140 -5.20 -14.47 -6.87
CA VAL A 140 -4.11 -14.10 -7.81
C VAL A 140 -3.06 -15.20 -7.90
N ILE A 141 -2.65 -15.77 -6.76
CA ILE A 141 -1.66 -16.86 -6.72
C ILE A 141 -2.22 -18.12 -7.39
N ARG A 142 -3.49 -18.45 -7.16
CA ARG A 142 -4.15 -19.63 -7.71
C ARG A 142 -4.39 -19.53 -9.22
N LEU A 143 -4.84 -18.38 -9.71
CA LEU A 143 -5.19 -18.16 -11.11
C LEU A 143 -3.96 -17.89 -11.99
N ALA A 144 -2.83 -17.51 -11.42
CA ALA A 144 -1.62 -17.23 -12.17
C ALA A 144 -0.88 -18.52 -12.51
N PRO A 145 -0.62 -18.83 -13.81
CA PRO A 145 0.25 -19.94 -14.21
C PRO A 145 1.62 -19.80 -13.54
N PRO A 146 2.26 -20.91 -13.09
CA PRO A 146 3.52 -20.88 -12.37
C PRO A 146 4.59 -20.02 -13.05
N GLU A 147 4.68 -20.10 -14.39
CA GLU A 147 5.67 -19.43 -15.22
C GLU A 147 5.43 -17.90 -15.32
N SER A 148 4.20 -17.45 -15.05
CA SER A 148 3.78 -16.05 -15.20
C SER A 148 3.39 -15.36 -13.90
N ARG A 149 3.53 -16.02 -12.74
CA ARG A 149 3.14 -15.47 -11.42
C ARG A 149 3.73 -14.10 -11.15
N GLY A 150 5.01 -13.89 -11.45
CA GLY A 150 5.66 -12.59 -11.27
C GLY A 150 5.04 -11.50 -12.15
N ARG A 151 4.74 -11.82 -13.41
CA ARG A 151 4.10 -10.88 -14.36
C ARG A 151 2.67 -10.53 -13.91
N VAL A 152 1.91 -11.51 -13.45
CA VAL A 152 0.53 -11.30 -12.97
C VAL A 152 0.53 -10.46 -11.70
N SER A 153 1.39 -10.77 -10.73
CA SER A 153 1.53 -9.97 -9.50
C SER A 153 1.98 -8.55 -9.79
N GLY A 154 2.92 -8.36 -10.73
CA GLY A 154 3.34 -7.05 -11.19
C GLY A 154 2.21 -6.26 -11.86
N ALA A 155 1.41 -6.90 -12.72
CA ALA A 155 0.25 -6.28 -13.35
C ALA A 155 -0.82 -5.90 -12.31
N TYR A 156 -1.06 -6.76 -11.30
CA TYR A 156 -1.97 -6.47 -10.19
C TYR A 156 -1.50 -5.25 -9.38
N ALA A 157 -0.23 -5.22 -9.02
CA ALA A 157 0.35 -4.07 -8.31
C ALA A 157 0.27 -2.79 -9.14
N SER A 158 0.51 -2.86 -10.46
CA SER A 158 0.40 -1.71 -11.37
C SER A 158 -1.04 -1.20 -11.47
N ALA A 159 -2.03 -2.09 -11.60
CA ALA A 159 -3.44 -1.71 -11.62
C ALA A 159 -3.85 -1.00 -10.32
N PHE A 160 -3.42 -1.53 -9.18
CA PHE A 160 -3.65 -0.95 -7.87
C PHE A 160 -2.96 0.42 -7.73
N LEU A 161 -1.74 0.56 -8.23
CA LEU A 161 -0.97 1.81 -8.21
C LEU A 161 -1.66 2.91 -9.03
N VAL A 162 -2.09 2.60 -10.26
CA VAL A 162 -2.81 3.56 -11.12
C VAL A 162 -4.11 4.01 -10.44
N GLY A 163 -4.86 3.08 -9.84
CA GLY A 163 -6.05 3.42 -9.06
C GLY A 163 -5.75 4.37 -7.90
N ASN A 164 -4.68 4.14 -7.14
CA ASN A 164 -4.26 5.00 -6.04
C ASN A 164 -3.79 6.40 -6.48
N VAL A 165 -3.25 6.53 -7.68
CA VAL A 165 -2.87 7.86 -8.23
C VAL A 165 -4.11 8.62 -8.71
N CYS A 166 -5.00 7.95 -9.45
CA CYS A 166 -6.18 8.58 -10.02
C CYS A 166 -7.27 8.86 -8.96
N GLY A 167 -7.38 7.98 -7.95
CA GLY A 167 -8.43 8.05 -6.94
C GLY A 167 -8.53 9.39 -6.22
N PRO A 168 -7.47 9.91 -5.60
CA PRO A 168 -7.51 11.18 -4.88
C PRO A 168 -7.85 12.39 -5.78
N ILE A 169 -7.41 12.40 -7.04
CA ILE A 169 -7.77 13.45 -8.01
C ILE A 169 -9.27 13.44 -8.23
N VAL A 170 -9.80 12.29 -8.61
CA VAL A 170 -11.26 12.15 -8.87
C VAL A 170 -12.05 12.40 -7.59
N GLY A 171 -11.55 11.95 -6.42
CA GLY A 171 -12.18 12.17 -5.13
C GLY A 171 -12.25 13.64 -4.75
N GLY A 172 -11.16 14.39 -4.94
CA GLY A 172 -11.15 15.84 -4.73
C GLY A 172 -12.12 16.58 -5.63
N LEU A 173 -12.17 16.23 -6.93
CA LEU A 173 -13.13 16.82 -7.89
C LEU A 173 -14.57 16.48 -7.53
N LEU A 174 -14.87 15.24 -7.18
CA LEU A 174 -16.21 14.83 -6.76
C LEU A 174 -16.65 15.49 -5.45
N ALA A 175 -15.72 15.82 -4.56
CA ALA A 175 -16.02 16.55 -3.33
C ALA A 175 -16.59 17.94 -3.58
N GLY A 176 -16.30 18.58 -4.73
CA GLY A 176 -16.90 19.82 -5.17
C GLY A 176 -18.43 19.73 -5.39
N PHE A 177 -18.95 18.52 -5.63
CA PHE A 177 -20.41 18.26 -5.70
C PHE A 177 -21.01 17.88 -4.34
N GLY A 178 -20.18 17.82 -3.29
CA GLY A 178 -20.54 17.50 -1.92
C GLY A 178 -19.72 16.35 -1.34
N LEU A 179 -19.39 16.45 -0.05
CA LEU A 179 -18.50 15.50 0.65
C LEU A 179 -19.07 14.06 0.71
N ARG A 180 -20.36 13.86 0.44
CA ARG A 180 -21.01 12.54 0.39
C ARG A 180 -20.81 11.80 -0.93
N VAL A 181 -20.59 12.55 -2.03
CA VAL A 181 -20.52 12.00 -3.38
C VAL A 181 -19.38 10.99 -3.56
N PRO A 182 -18.15 11.23 -3.09
CA PRO A 182 -17.06 10.25 -3.19
C PRO A 182 -17.35 8.91 -2.50
N PHE A 183 -18.06 8.91 -1.38
CA PHE A 183 -18.48 7.67 -0.70
C PHE A 183 -19.45 6.85 -1.54
N LEU A 184 -20.45 7.51 -2.14
CA LEU A 184 -21.44 6.85 -3.00
C LEU A 184 -20.78 6.31 -4.29
N ALA A 185 -19.87 7.09 -4.90
CA ALA A 185 -19.12 6.67 -6.06
C ALA A 185 -18.24 5.45 -5.75
N TYR A 186 -17.59 5.43 -4.59
CA TYR A 186 -16.81 4.28 -4.14
C TYR A 186 -17.68 3.05 -3.89
N ALA A 187 -18.80 3.22 -3.19
CA ALA A 187 -19.74 2.13 -2.94
C ALA A 187 -20.25 1.51 -4.26
N ALA A 188 -20.61 2.34 -5.24
CA ALA A 188 -21.01 1.89 -6.57
C ALA A 188 -19.88 1.14 -7.29
N ALA A 189 -18.64 1.65 -7.26
CA ALA A 189 -17.48 0.99 -7.85
C ALA A 189 -17.22 -0.40 -7.23
N LEU A 190 -17.39 -0.53 -5.91
CA LEU A 190 -17.25 -1.81 -5.20
C LEU A 190 -18.36 -2.82 -5.56
N VAL A 191 -19.61 -2.36 -5.70
CA VAL A 191 -20.72 -3.20 -6.17
C VAL A 191 -20.45 -3.68 -7.59
N ILE A 192 -19.98 -2.80 -8.49
CA ILE A 192 -19.60 -3.18 -9.85
C ILE A 192 -18.45 -4.20 -9.81
N ALA A 193 -17.41 -3.97 -9.02
CA ALA A 193 -16.32 -4.92 -8.87
C ALA A 193 -16.80 -6.28 -8.35
N ALA A 194 -17.67 -6.29 -7.34
CA ALA A 194 -18.26 -7.52 -6.80
C ALA A 194 -19.09 -8.26 -7.86
N ALA A 195 -19.93 -7.55 -8.62
CA ALA A 195 -20.74 -8.11 -9.69
C ALA A 195 -19.86 -8.68 -10.82
N VAL A 196 -18.82 -7.95 -11.24
CA VAL A 196 -17.87 -8.43 -12.27
C VAL A 196 -17.15 -9.68 -11.80
N VAL A 197 -16.66 -9.72 -10.57
CA VAL A 197 -16.02 -10.93 -10.02
C VAL A 197 -17.01 -12.09 -9.90
N GLN A 198 -18.23 -11.81 -9.44
CA GLN A 198 -19.27 -12.83 -9.28
C GLN A 198 -19.72 -13.43 -10.61
N THR A 199 -19.77 -12.66 -11.68
CA THR A 199 -20.29 -13.13 -12.99
C THR A 199 -19.20 -13.63 -13.92
N GLN A 200 -17.98 -13.06 -13.82
CA GLN A 200 -16.94 -13.28 -14.82
C GLN A 200 -15.83 -14.24 -14.34
N LEU A 201 -15.66 -14.43 -13.03
CA LEU A 201 -14.65 -15.35 -12.52
C LEU A 201 -15.14 -16.80 -12.61
N SER A 202 -14.34 -17.67 -13.22
CA SER A 202 -14.69 -19.07 -13.45
C SER A 202 -14.97 -19.82 -12.15
N HIS A 203 -15.99 -20.70 -12.19
CA HIS A 203 -16.37 -21.58 -11.07
C HIS A 203 -15.48 -22.85 -11.08
N GLU A 204 -14.16 -22.68 -10.99
CA GLU A 204 -13.33 -23.87 -10.83
C GLU A 204 -13.45 -24.43 -9.42
N ARG A 205 -13.91 -25.68 -9.38
CA ARG A 205 -14.07 -26.52 -8.19
C ARG A 205 -12.74 -26.64 -7.43
N ARG A 206 -12.83 -26.73 -6.10
CA ARG A 206 -11.79 -27.16 -5.17
C ARG A 206 -11.09 -28.44 -5.68
N GLU A 207 -10.10 -28.33 -6.52
CA GLU A 207 -9.07 -29.35 -6.61
C GLU A 207 -7.93 -28.90 -5.70
N GLY A 208 -7.63 -29.78 -4.74
CA GLY A 208 -6.86 -29.52 -3.53
C GLY A 208 -5.58 -28.74 -3.74
N SER A 209 -5.50 -27.62 -3.08
CA SER A 209 -4.22 -27.00 -2.74
C SER A 209 -3.55 -27.82 -1.61
N HIS A 210 -3.22 -29.05 -1.88
CA HIS A 210 -2.30 -29.88 -1.10
C HIS A 210 -1.04 -30.01 -1.92
N GLY A 211 -0.12 -29.08 -1.77
CA GLY A 211 1.15 -29.14 -2.48
C GLY A 211 2.04 -27.91 -2.36
N GLN A 212 1.94 -27.14 -1.29
CA GLN A 212 3.12 -26.37 -0.90
C GLN A 212 4.05 -27.34 -0.19
N GLY A 213 5.15 -27.70 -0.86
CA GLY A 213 6.21 -28.48 -0.25
C GLY A 213 6.52 -27.91 1.11
N SER A 214 6.69 -28.76 2.11
CA SER A 214 6.94 -28.42 3.49
C SER A 214 8.36 -27.82 3.66
N ASN A 215 8.56 -26.62 3.11
CA ASN A 215 9.72 -25.84 3.48
C ASN A 215 9.59 -25.52 4.98
N PRO A 216 10.62 -25.76 5.78
CA PRO A 216 10.56 -25.50 7.21
C PRO A 216 10.22 -24.03 7.46
N ASP A 217 9.24 -23.79 8.34
CA ASP A 217 8.85 -22.42 8.74
C ASP A 217 9.99 -21.74 9.47
N MET A 218 10.33 -20.52 9.07
CA MET A 218 11.22 -19.66 9.84
C MET A 218 10.56 -19.30 11.18
N ARG A 219 11.21 -19.59 12.30
CA ARG A 219 10.71 -19.18 13.61
C ARG A 219 10.81 -17.66 13.75
N LEU A 220 9.80 -17.04 14.31
CA LEU A 220 9.79 -15.59 14.55
C LEU A 220 10.96 -15.16 15.46
N ALA A 221 11.32 -16.00 16.45
CA ALA A 221 12.45 -15.74 17.34
C ALA A 221 13.78 -15.64 16.58
N ASP A 222 13.99 -16.51 15.58
CA ASP A 222 15.21 -16.50 14.76
C ASP A 222 15.25 -15.22 13.90
N ALA A 223 14.11 -14.81 13.33
CA ALA A 223 14.00 -13.55 12.57
C ALA A 223 14.29 -12.34 13.45
N LEU A 224 13.75 -12.29 14.68
CA LEU A 224 14.00 -11.21 15.66
C LEU A 224 15.46 -11.15 16.10
N GLY A 225 16.19 -12.26 16.04
CA GLY A 225 17.65 -12.29 16.24
C GLY A 225 18.43 -11.52 15.16
N VAL A 226 17.87 -11.34 13.95
CA VAL A 226 18.51 -10.66 12.83
C VAL A 226 18.29 -9.16 12.92
N GLY A 227 19.37 -8.37 12.99
CA GLY A 227 19.29 -6.90 13.08
C GLY A 227 18.51 -6.26 11.93
N ALA A 228 18.69 -6.76 10.69
CA ALA A 228 17.97 -6.28 9.51
C ALA A 228 16.44 -6.46 9.64
N TYR A 229 15.97 -7.54 10.24
CA TYR A 229 14.55 -7.73 10.49
C TYR A 229 14.00 -6.74 11.52
N ARG A 230 14.71 -6.52 12.62
CA ARG A 230 14.32 -5.51 13.64
C ARG A 230 14.22 -4.12 13.04
N SER A 231 15.24 -3.69 12.27
CA SER A 231 15.19 -2.39 11.57
C SER A 231 14.08 -2.34 10.51
N SER A 232 13.76 -3.47 9.85
CA SER A 232 12.61 -3.55 8.93
C SER A 232 11.27 -3.37 9.67
N LEU A 233 11.12 -3.90 10.89
CA LEU A 233 9.93 -3.68 11.72
C LEU A 233 9.79 -2.20 12.10
N VAL A 234 10.86 -1.55 12.56
CA VAL A 234 10.86 -0.12 12.89
C VAL A 234 10.49 0.72 11.67
N SER A 235 11.07 0.40 10.51
CA SER A 235 10.75 1.10 9.25
C SER A 235 9.32 0.84 8.78
N SER A 236 8.79 -0.37 8.99
CA SER A 236 7.40 -0.74 8.67
C SER A 236 6.42 0.06 9.53
N PHE A 237 6.70 0.15 10.84
CA PHE A 237 5.93 1.00 11.76
C PHE A 237 5.95 2.47 11.32
N ALA A 238 7.13 3.03 11.04
CA ALA A 238 7.27 4.42 10.64
C ALA A 238 6.58 4.72 9.31
N ASN A 239 6.65 3.80 8.34
CA ASN A 239 5.95 3.94 7.06
C ASN A 239 4.43 3.82 7.24
N GLY A 240 3.96 2.89 8.08
CA GLY A 240 2.54 2.79 8.45
C GLY A 240 2.04 4.08 9.09
N TRP A 241 2.78 4.60 10.08
CA TRP A 241 2.51 5.88 10.74
C TRP A 241 2.39 7.04 9.75
N ALA A 242 3.39 7.23 8.89
CA ALA A 242 3.45 8.40 8.01
C ALA A 242 2.52 8.26 6.79
N THR A 243 2.62 7.14 6.06
CA THR A 243 2.00 7.00 4.73
C THR A 243 0.54 6.57 4.82
N PHE A 244 0.22 5.58 5.65
CA PHE A 244 -1.15 5.08 5.77
C PHE A 244 -1.94 5.77 6.89
N GLY A 245 -1.26 6.36 7.88
CA GLY A 245 -1.85 7.07 8.99
C GLY A 245 -1.94 8.58 8.75
N VAL A 246 -0.87 9.29 9.09
CA VAL A 246 -0.84 10.77 9.13
C VAL A 246 -1.20 11.39 7.79
N ARG A 247 -0.69 10.85 6.69
CA ARG A 247 -1.00 11.35 5.35
C ARG A 247 -2.48 11.29 5.03
N MET A 248 -3.15 10.18 5.35
CA MET A 248 -4.57 9.99 5.05
C MET A 248 -5.49 10.80 5.96
N ALA A 249 -5.06 11.10 7.19
CA ALA A 249 -5.84 11.85 8.17
C ALA A 249 -5.50 13.35 8.16
N THR A 250 -4.23 13.69 8.28
CA THR A 250 -3.80 15.05 8.63
C THR A 250 -3.54 15.93 7.41
N VAL A 251 -3.05 15.37 6.29
CA VAL A 251 -2.80 16.15 5.05
C VAL A 251 -4.08 16.80 4.49
N PRO A 252 -5.23 16.10 4.38
CA PRO A 252 -6.46 16.73 3.95
C PRO A 252 -6.96 17.83 4.89
N LEU A 253 -6.82 17.61 6.20
CA LEU A 253 -7.23 18.61 7.21
C LEU A 253 -6.33 19.84 7.16
N PHE A 254 -5.03 19.66 6.99
CA PHE A 254 -4.06 20.75 6.85
C PHE A 254 -4.34 21.61 5.62
N ALA A 255 -4.64 20.99 4.47
CA ALA A 255 -4.96 21.70 3.24
C ALA A 255 -6.15 22.66 3.41
N VAL A 256 -7.18 22.22 4.13
CA VAL A 256 -8.39 23.02 4.37
C VAL A 256 -8.17 24.02 5.50
N ALA A 257 -7.68 23.58 6.66
CA ALA A 257 -7.65 24.40 7.86
C ALA A 257 -6.49 25.40 7.89
N ALA A 258 -5.31 25.02 7.38
CA ALA A 258 -4.12 25.85 7.42
C ALA A 258 -3.88 26.64 6.13
N LEU A 259 -4.16 26.06 4.96
CA LEU A 259 -3.95 26.72 3.67
C LEU A 259 -5.22 27.39 3.12
N GLY A 260 -6.38 27.20 3.76
CA GLY A 260 -7.67 27.69 3.26
C GLY A 260 -8.06 27.16 1.88
N ALA A 261 -7.47 26.03 1.46
CA ALA A 261 -7.69 25.43 0.17
C ALA A 261 -8.89 24.47 0.20
N GLY A 262 -9.53 24.25 -0.96
CA GLY A 262 -10.67 23.33 -1.04
C GLY A 262 -10.30 21.85 -0.98
N PRO A 263 -11.31 20.95 -0.95
CA PRO A 263 -11.10 19.50 -0.96
C PRO A 263 -10.28 18.99 -2.15
N GLU A 264 -10.34 19.71 -3.27
CA GLU A 264 -9.58 19.43 -4.49
C GLU A 264 -8.06 19.54 -4.26
N ALA A 265 -7.61 20.50 -3.44
CA ALA A 265 -6.20 20.65 -3.08
C ALA A 265 -5.71 19.48 -2.21
N ALA A 266 -6.55 18.99 -1.30
CA ALA A 266 -6.27 17.77 -0.53
C ALA A 266 -6.14 16.56 -1.44
N GLY A 267 -7.07 16.40 -2.40
CA GLY A 267 -7.00 15.35 -3.42
C GLY A 267 -5.74 15.43 -4.26
N LEU A 268 -5.37 16.65 -4.71
CA LEU A 268 -4.16 16.90 -5.49
C LEU A 268 -2.89 16.54 -4.71
N ALA A 269 -2.81 16.90 -3.43
CA ALA A 269 -1.65 16.58 -2.59
C ALA A 269 -1.44 15.07 -2.44
N LEU A 270 -2.51 14.31 -2.23
CA LEU A 270 -2.45 12.84 -2.20
C LEU A 270 -2.09 12.25 -3.56
N ALA A 271 -2.57 12.85 -4.64
CA ALA A 271 -2.28 12.40 -6.00
C ALA A 271 -0.82 12.63 -6.40
N VAL A 272 -0.26 13.82 -6.13
CA VAL A 272 1.16 14.10 -6.45
C VAL A 272 2.11 13.27 -5.58
N PHE A 273 1.73 12.96 -4.34
CA PHE A 273 2.45 11.97 -3.54
C PHE A 273 2.42 10.59 -4.22
N ALA A 274 1.24 10.11 -4.61
CA ALA A 274 1.10 8.81 -5.27
C ALA A 274 1.84 8.77 -6.61
N ALA A 275 1.85 9.87 -7.37
CA ALA A 275 2.61 10.01 -8.61
C ALA A 275 4.13 9.98 -8.34
N GLY A 276 4.63 10.70 -7.33
CA GLY A 276 6.02 10.67 -6.91
C GLY A 276 6.46 9.26 -6.47
N ASN A 277 5.60 8.58 -5.70
CA ASN A 277 5.82 7.19 -5.30
C ASN A 277 5.88 6.26 -6.52
N ALA A 278 4.92 6.36 -7.44
CA ALA A 278 4.88 5.58 -8.67
C ALA A 278 6.14 5.80 -9.53
N ALA A 279 6.55 7.04 -9.72
CA ALA A 279 7.75 7.39 -10.48
C ALA A 279 9.00 6.74 -9.85
N ALA A 280 9.18 6.85 -8.54
CA ALA A 280 10.31 6.24 -7.85
C ALA A 280 10.28 4.70 -7.91
N LEU A 281 9.11 4.07 -7.86
CA LEU A 281 8.96 2.63 -7.97
C LEU A 281 9.49 2.05 -9.29
N THR A 282 9.50 2.82 -10.39
CA THR A 282 9.97 2.34 -11.69
C THR A 282 11.45 1.95 -11.69
N PHE A 283 12.25 2.56 -10.84
CA PHE A 283 13.70 2.36 -10.78
C PHE A 283 14.22 1.88 -9.42
N SER A 284 13.42 2.05 -8.33
CA SER A 284 13.86 1.75 -6.96
C SER A 284 14.23 0.27 -6.74
N GLY A 285 13.53 -0.66 -7.40
CA GLY A 285 13.87 -2.08 -7.31
C GLY A 285 15.27 -2.38 -7.86
N ARG A 286 15.59 -1.89 -9.07
CA ARG A 286 16.91 -2.05 -9.67
C ARG A 286 17.99 -1.37 -8.83
N LEU A 287 17.70 -0.21 -8.30
CA LEU A 287 18.62 0.55 -7.45
C LEU A 287 18.89 -0.18 -6.13
N ALA A 288 17.87 -0.78 -5.52
CA ALA A 288 18.01 -1.60 -4.33
C ALA A 288 18.84 -2.87 -4.57
N ASP A 289 18.79 -3.44 -5.78
CA ASP A 289 19.62 -4.59 -6.15
C ASP A 289 21.09 -4.20 -6.42
N SER A 290 21.34 -3.01 -7.00
CA SER A 290 22.68 -2.56 -7.36
C SER A 290 23.42 -1.86 -6.22
N LEU A 291 22.76 -0.98 -5.48
CA LEU A 291 23.36 -0.20 -4.38
C LEU A 291 23.24 -0.88 -3.01
N GLY A 292 22.31 -1.84 -2.89
CA GLY A 292 22.01 -2.52 -1.64
C GLY A 292 20.69 -2.05 -1.01
N ARG A 293 20.16 -2.85 -0.09
CA ARG A 293 18.87 -2.60 0.58
C ARG A 293 18.99 -1.42 1.57
N LYS A 294 20.06 -1.41 2.38
CA LYS A 294 20.27 -0.42 3.43
C LYS A 294 20.37 1.02 2.93
N PRO A 295 21.17 1.38 1.91
CA PRO A 295 21.20 2.74 1.37
C PRO A 295 19.83 3.21 0.90
N MET A 296 19.06 2.35 0.22
CA MET A 296 17.73 2.68 -0.29
C MET A 296 16.73 2.91 0.85
N MET A 297 16.81 2.11 1.92
CA MET A 297 16.00 2.27 3.12
C MET A 297 16.28 3.61 3.80
N VAL A 298 17.55 3.91 4.03
CA VAL A 298 17.96 5.15 4.72
C VAL A 298 17.58 6.37 3.90
N THR A 299 17.93 6.42 2.61
CA THR A 299 17.59 7.57 1.75
C THR A 299 16.09 7.77 1.61
N GLY A 300 15.32 6.67 1.41
CA GLY A 300 13.86 6.74 1.31
C GLY A 300 13.22 7.27 2.59
N LEU A 301 13.65 6.79 3.77
CA LEU A 301 13.15 7.26 5.07
C LEU A 301 13.51 8.72 5.34
N LEU A 302 14.75 9.14 5.03
CA LEU A 302 15.20 10.53 5.25
C LEU A 302 14.46 11.50 4.33
N ILE A 303 14.32 11.18 3.03
CA ILE A 303 13.58 12.02 2.09
C ILE A 303 12.11 12.13 2.51
N THR A 304 11.46 10.99 2.83
CA THR A 304 10.06 10.98 3.27
C THR A 304 9.91 11.78 4.57
N GLY A 305 10.84 11.59 5.51
CA GLY A 305 10.82 12.25 6.82
C GLY A 305 11.00 13.76 6.72
N ALA A 306 12.04 14.22 6.01
CA ALA A 306 12.31 15.63 5.81
C ALA A 306 11.17 16.34 5.05
N ALA A 307 10.70 15.72 3.96
CA ALA A 307 9.59 16.27 3.17
C ALA A 307 8.28 16.31 3.95
N THR A 308 7.97 15.27 4.76
CA THR A 308 6.78 15.27 5.62
C THR A 308 6.88 16.34 6.71
N ALA A 309 8.03 16.49 7.36
CA ALA A 309 8.23 17.58 8.34
C ALA A 309 8.06 18.95 7.69
N ALA A 310 8.59 19.15 6.48
CA ALA A 310 8.49 20.40 5.74
C ALA A 310 7.02 20.78 5.44
N ILE A 311 6.11 19.82 5.21
CA ILE A 311 4.68 20.09 4.99
C ILE A 311 4.11 20.98 6.09
N GLY A 312 4.45 20.72 7.34
CA GLY A 312 3.92 21.46 8.50
C GLY A 312 4.31 22.95 8.56
N PHE A 313 5.26 23.37 7.75
CA PHE A 313 5.75 24.75 7.67
C PHE A 313 5.39 25.45 6.36
N THR A 314 4.65 24.78 5.47
CA THR A 314 4.21 25.38 4.21
C THR A 314 3.03 26.31 4.45
N SER A 315 3.06 27.49 3.83
CA SER A 315 1.99 28.49 3.85
C SER A 315 1.30 28.65 2.48
N GLU A 316 1.89 28.06 1.44
CA GLU A 316 1.41 28.14 0.06
C GLU A 316 1.20 26.76 -0.53
N LEU A 317 0.18 26.65 -1.40
CA LEU A 317 -0.18 25.41 -2.07
C LEU A 317 0.98 24.81 -2.88
N GLY A 318 1.78 25.65 -3.55
CA GLY A 318 2.90 25.20 -4.37
C GLY A 318 3.95 24.41 -3.56
N TRP A 319 4.41 24.96 -2.46
CA TRP A 319 5.39 24.31 -1.58
C TRP A 319 4.83 23.04 -0.91
N PHE A 320 3.56 23.10 -0.52
CA PHE A 320 2.84 21.93 0.00
C PHE A 320 2.80 20.76 -1.00
N LEU A 321 2.53 21.04 -2.28
CA LEU A 321 2.51 20.01 -3.34
C LEU A 321 3.92 19.48 -3.64
N ILE A 322 4.94 20.37 -3.66
CA ILE A 322 6.34 19.95 -3.84
C ILE A 322 6.78 19.04 -2.68
N ALA A 323 6.54 19.43 -1.44
CA ALA A 323 6.86 18.60 -0.28
C ALA A 323 6.11 17.25 -0.31
N SER A 324 4.83 17.25 -0.70
CA SER A 324 4.04 16.03 -0.88
C SER A 324 4.62 15.11 -1.96
N THR A 325 5.08 15.67 -3.07
CA THR A 325 5.73 14.92 -4.16
C THR A 325 7.04 14.29 -3.70
N LEU A 326 7.90 15.07 -3.03
CA LEU A 326 9.17 14.58 -2.48
C LEU A 326 8.96 13.46 -1.45
N ALA A 327 7.97 13.61 -0.57
CA ALA A 327 7.60 12.54 0.37
C ALA A 327 7.15 11.27 -0.36
N GLY A 328 6.44 11.41 -1.49
CA GLY A 328 6.07 10.30 -2.36
C GLY A 328 7.28 9.60 -2.97
N ILE A 329 8.23 10.36 -3.51
CA ILE A 329 9.47 9.83 -4.09
C ILE A 329 10.23 9.03 -3.02
N GLY A 330 10.42 9.57 -1.83
CA GLY A 330 11.08 8.87 -0.73
C GLY A 330 10.38 7.56 -0.36
N SER A 331 9.06 7.56 -0.26
CA SER A 331 8.25 6.37 0.00
C SER A 331 8.38 5.30 -1.10
N GLY A 332 8.47 5.72 -2.37
CA GLY A 332 8.67 4.81 -3.51
C GLY A 332 10.07 4.18 -3.55
N LEU A 333 11.09 4.86 -3.04
CA LEU A 333 12.42 4.28 -2.85
C LEU A 333 12.43 3.23 -1.73
N LEU A 334 11.68 3.49 -0.66
CA LEU A 334 11.60 2.65 0.53
C LEU A 334 10.91 1.31 0.28
N GLY A 335 9.76 1.29 -0.42
CA GLY A 335 8.86 0.15 -0.48
C GLY A 335 9.52 -1.17 -0.97
N PRO A 336 10.13 -1.22 -2.18
CA PRO A 336 10.79 -2.42 -2.68
C PRO A 336 11.96 -2.88 -1.82
N ALA A 337 12.76 -1.93 -1.29
CA ALA A 337 13.89 -2.24 -0.43
C ALA A 337 13.45 -2.90 0.89
N GLN A 338 12.31 -2.45 1.48
CA GLN A 338 11.71 -3.06 2.66
C GLN A 338 11.29 -4.50 2.41
N GLN A 339 10.56 -4.75 1.34
CA GLN A 339 10.08 -6.09 1.01
C GLN A 339 11.25 -7.03 0.72
N ALA A 340 12.26 -6.55 -0.03
CA ALA A 340 13.46 -7.32 -0.33
C ALA A 340 14.27 -7.65 0.94
N ALA A 341 14.45 -6.69 1.86
CA ALA A 341 15.17 -6.92 3.10
C ALA A 341 14.52 -8.01 3.98
N VAL A 342 13.19 -8.01 4.06
CA VAL A 342 12.46 -9.07 4.79
C VAL A 342 12.56 -10.40 4.07
N ALA A 343 12.45 -10.42 2.74
CA ALA A 343 12.62 -11.64 1.95
C ALA A 343 14.03 -12.23 2.07
N ASP A 344 15.07 -11.39 2.08
CA ASP A 344 16.47 -11.81 2.27
C ASP A 344 16.70 -12.43 3.66
N VAL A 345 16.02 -11.94 4.70
CA VAL A 345 16.06 -12.51 6.05
C VAL A 345 15.39 -13.90 6.09
N ILE A 346 14.25 -14.06 5.40
CA ILE A 346 13.54 -15.35 5.35
C ILE A 346 14.38 -16.39 4.58
N GLY A 347 14.99 -15.98 3.46
CA GLY A 347 15.76 -16.84 2.56
C GLY A 347 14.89 -17.71 1.66
N SER A 348 15.49 -18.23 0.57
CA SER A 348 14.77 -18.95 -0.49
C SER A 348 14.28 -20.36 -0.11
N GLY A 349 14.82 -20.95 0.97
CA GLY A 349 14.52 -22.33 1.40
C GLY A 349 13.54 -22.43 2.57
N ARG A 350 12.90 -21.34 2.98
CA ARG A 350 12.03 -21.32 4.18
C ARG A 350 10.69 -20.67 3.87
N SER A 351 9.66 -21.09 4.60
CA SER A 351 8.38 -20.38 4.64
C SER A 351 8.47 -19.25 5.69
N GLY A 352 8.04 -18.04 5.30
CA GLY A 352 8.11 -16.83 6.14
C GLY A 352 6.75 -16.29 6.57
N GLY A 353 5.70 -17.07 6.53
CA GLY A 353 4.33 -16.59 6.73
C GLY A 353 4.15 -15.80 8.04
N LYS A 354 4.63 -16.32 9.18
CA LYS A 354 4.55 -15.62 10.48
C LYS A 354 5.42 -14.37 10.52
N VAL A 355 6.60 -14.41 9.92
CA VAL A 355 7.54 -13.27 9.85
C VAL A 355 6.93 -12.12 9.03
N LEU A 356 6.36 -12.44 7.88
CA LEU A 356 5.66 -11.45 7.04
C LEU A 356 4.40 -10.90 7.72
N ALA A 357 3.65 -11.75 8.43
CA ALA A 357 2.47 -11.31 9.18
C ALA A 357 2.82 -10.28 10.26
N VAL A 358 3.86 -10.54 11.08
CA VAL A 358 4.33 -9.59 12.10
C VAL A 358 4.84 -8.31 11.47
N TYR A 359 5.57 -8.39 10.35
CA TYR A 359 6.01 -7.22 9.59
C TYR A 359 4.82 -6.35 9.16
N GLN A 360 3.76 -6.95 8.60
CA GLN A 360 2.56 -6.24 8.17
C GLN A 360 1.77 -5.68 9.36
N MET A 361 1.60 -6.46 10.44
CA MET A 361 0.94 -5.99 11.67
C MET A 361 1.64 -4.76 12.25
N THR A 362 2.97 -4.69 12.17
CA THR A 362 3.74 -3.54 12.64
C THR A 362 3.43 -2.27 11.84
N ALA A 363 3.24 -2.39 10.51
CA ALA A 363 2.76 -1.28 9.69
C ALA A 363 1.32 -0.85 10.07
N ASP A 364 0.44 -1.81 10.31
CA ASP A 364 -0.95 -1.52 10.72
C ASP A 364 -1.01 -0.82 12.09
N ILE A 365 -0.15 -1.22 13.06
CA ILE A 365 -0.01 -0.52 14.34
C ILE A 365 0.44 0.94 14.11
N GLY A 366 1.41 1.17 13.23
CA GLY A 366 1.82 2.52 12.84
C GLY A 366 0.67 3.32 12.22
N ALA A 367 -0.09 2.70 11.32
CA ALA A 367 -1.25 3.32 10.67
C ALA A 367 -2.41 3.64 11.63
N ILE A 368 -2.44 3.01 12.80
CA ILE A 368 -3.40 3.31 13.87
C ILE A 368 -2.86 4.41 14.79
N ALA A 369 -1.63 4.26 15.30
CA ALA A 369 -1.04 5.17 16.26
C ALA A 369 -0.72 6.54 15.65
N GLY A 370 -0.24 6.55 14.38
CA GLY A 370 0.21 7.76 13.68
C GLY A 370 -0.87 8.85 13.59
N PRO A 371 -2.02 8.57 12.98
CA PRO A 371 -3.06 9.60 12.83
C PRO A 371 -3.62 10.08 14.16
N ILE A 372 -3.80 9.19 15.15
CA ILE A 372 -4.32 9.57 16.46
C ILE A 372 -3.37 10.56 17.17
N LEU A 373 -2.08 10.22 17.23
CA LEU A 373 -1.10 11.10 17.86
C LEU A 373 -0.88 12.39 17.07
N ALA A 374 -0.86 12.33 15.74
CA ALA A 374 -0.78 13.52 14.91
C ALA A 374 -2.01 14.42 15.05
N GLY A 375 -3.21 13.84 15.21
CA GLY A 375 -4.44 14.58 15.50
C GLY A 375 -4.36 15.32 16.83
N VAL A 376 -3.94 14.64 17.90
CA VAL A 376 -3.73 15.26 19.23
C VAL A 376 -2.70 16.39 19.18
N LEU A 377 -1.60 16.19 18.45
CA LEU A 377 -0.58 17.21 18.27
C LEU A 377 -1.11 18.41 17.47
N ALA A 378 -1.89 18.16 16.41
CA ALA A 378 -2.49 19.20 15.60
C ALA A 378 -3.49 20.05 16.42
N ASP A 379 -4.31 19.41 17.27
CA ASP A 379 -5.28 20.10 18.12
C ASP A 379 -4.63 20.92 19.24
N ARG A 380 -3.54 20.41 19.84
CA ARG A 380 -2.91 21.06 21.01
C ARG A 380 -1.75 21.97 20.67
N LEU A 381 -0.95 21.63 19.68
CA LEU A 381 0.32 22.29 19.36
C LEU A 381 0.39 22.79 17.91
N GLY A 382 -0.61 22.45 17.10
CA GLY A 382 -0.70 22.81 15.69
C GLY A 382 -0.04 21.81 14.74
N TYR A 383 -0.33 21.97 13.45
CA TYR A 383 0.08 21.05 12.38
C TYR A 383 1.61 20.94 12.22
N GLY A 384 2.37 21.99 12.51
CA GLY A 384 3.84 21.96 12.47
C GLY A 384 4.42 20.86 13.36
N TRP A 385 3.88 20.68 14.56
CA TRP A 385 4.27 19.62 15.48
C TRP A 385 3.83 18.23 14.99
N ALA A 386 2.61 18.12 14.47
CA ALA A 386 2.10 16.85 13.94
C ALA A 386 2.98 16.29 12.81
N PHE A 387 3.35 17.14 11.86
CA PHE A 387 4.24 16.76 10.76
C PHE A 387 5.71 16.65 11.19
N GLY A 388 6.17 17.51 12.09
CA GLY A 388 7.54 17.47 12.62
C GLY A 388 7.83 16.18 13.39
N VAL A 389 6.95 15.76 14.28
CA VAL A 389 7.06 14.48 15.02
C VAL A 389 6.98 13.29 14.04
N THR A 390 6.12 13.36 13.03
CA THR A 390 6.05 12.31 12.00
C THR A 390 7.36 12.20 11.22
N GLY A 391 7.96 13.33 10.85
CA GLY A 391 9.29 13.37 10.24
C GLY A 391 10.37 12.79 11.15
N ALA A 392 10.34 13.12 12.44
CA ALA A 392 11.28 12.59 13.43
C ALA A 392 11.17 11.07 13.58
N VAL A 393 9.95 10.49 13.58
CA VAL A 393 9.73 9.04 13.62
C VAL A 393 10.40 8.36 12.41
N LEU A 394 10.29 8.95 11.22
CA LEU A 394 10.92 8.42 10.00
C LEU A 394 12.47 8.53 10.07
N VAL A 395 12.99 9.63 10.57
CA VAL A 395 14.44 9.82 10.76
C VAL A 395 15.00 8.84 11.80
N LEU A 396 14.29 8.60 12.90
CA LEU A 396 14.66 7.59 13.90
C LEU A 396 14.63 6.17 13.31
N ALA A 397 13.67 5.90 12.43
CA ALA A 397 13.65 4.63 11.70
C ALA A 397 14.86 4.51 10.76
N ALA A 398 15.28 5.59 10.08
CA ALA A 398 16.50 5.61 9.28
C ALA A 398 17.74 5.36 10.16
N ALA A 399 17.81 5.97 11.34
CA ALA A 399 18.91 5.76 12.28
C ALA A 399 19.02 4.32 12.77
N SER A 400 17.91 3.57 12.86
CA SER A 400 17.94 2.15 13.23
C SER A 400 18.76 1.28 12.23
N TRP A 401 18.84 1.74 10.98
CA TRP A 401 19.63 1.07 9.94
C TRP A 401 21.12 1.36 10.01
N SER A 402 21.55 2.42 10.69
CA SER A 402 22.97 2.77 10.82
C SER A 402 23.77 1.64 11.50
N VAL A 403 23.18 1.01 12.53
CA VAL A 403 23.78 -0.09 13.30
C VAL A 403 23.52 -1.47 12.67
N THR A 404 22.80 -1.54 11.58
CA THR A 404 22.40 -2.79 10.91
C THR A 404 23.35 -3.13 9.77
N ARG A 405 23.78 -4.38 9.65
CA ARG A 405 24.56 -4.85 8.50
C ARG A 405 23.67 -4.97 7.27
N GLU A 406 24.27 -4.77 6.07
CA GLU A 406 23.58 -4.96 4.79
C GLU A 406 23.01 -6.39 4.71
N PRO A 407 21.69 -6.56 4.48
CA PRO A 407 21.08 -7.89 4.37
C PRO A 407 21.51 -8.62 3.09
N LEU A 408 21.82 -7.89 2.03
CA LEU A 408 22.30 -8.47 0.78
C LEU A 408 23.75 -8.94 0.98
N LYS A 409 23.97 -10.25 1.03
CA LYS A 409 25.33 -10.80 0.90
C LYS A 409 25.78 -10.56 -0.54
N ARG A 410 26.71 -9.62 -0.77
CA ARG A 410 27.51 -9.62 -1.99
C ARG A 410 28.22 -10.97 -2.02
N THR A 411 27.88 -11.82 -2.96
CA THR A 411 28.77 -12.90 -3.39
C THR A 411 29.98 -12.18 -3.99
N GLU A 412 31.04 -12.08 -3.19
CA GLU A 412 32.37 -11.78 -3.72
C GLU A 412 32.69 -12.91 -4.70
N GLY A 413 32.58 -12.61 -5.99
CA GLY A 413 33.01 -13.46 -7.08
C GLY A 413 34.50 -13.37 -7.31
#